data_d4bcfb922aa5b20837f4cdb98ddb6af5
#
_entry.id   d4bcfb922aa5b20837f4cdb98ddb6af5
#
_cell.length_a   1.000
_cell.length_b   1.000
_cell.length_c   1.000
_cell.angle_alpha   90.00
_cell.angle_beta   90.00
_cell.angle_gamma   90.00
#
_symmetry.space_group_name_H-M   'P 1'
#
loop_
_entity.id
_entity.type
_entity.pdbx_description
1 polymer ?
#
loop_
_entity_poly.entity_id
_entity_poly.type
_entity_poly.pdbx_seq_one_letter_code
_entity_poly.pdbx_strand_id
1 'polypeptide(L)'
;MTKANVLVVDDDPGMCAMLSTRLTSRGYKVATAASGSDAIDIAQRDDIDIVVSDVNMKGMTGVELCQRLLESRPQLPVILITAFGSMELAIQAIRVGAYDFVPKPFEIDQLVLAIDRGVQLARLTDEVQRLRRAVAPTGFGQLIGESPRMAELYALLGKIAASSAPVLITGESGTGKELVARAIHAAGERASGPFVAINCAAMPAQLLESELFGHEKGAFTDARTAKPGLFVAAKGGTIFLDEVGELPIEVQPKLLRALQEHTVRPVGATVEVAFDARLICATNRNLETMVEAHTFREDLYFRINVLSVELPPLRTRGGDVLVLASHFLDRIAARARKRILGFSPEAAQKLIAYAWPGNVRELENCIERAVALASFDQIAVSDLPEKVRSFEARQIVLSSDDPSTFVTLEELERRYVARVLEGVNGNKAAASRILGIERKTLYRMLERWGERPPSEVT
;
A
#
# COMPACT_ATOMS: atom_id res chain seq x y z
N MET A 1 10.11 -37.87 -16.68
CA MET A 1 10.33 -36.56 -16.07
C MET A 1 10.63 -36.75 -14.60
N THR A 2 11.71 -36.17 -14.08
CA THR A 2 12.09 -36.21 -12.66
C THR A 2 11.06 -35.45 -11.84
N LYS A 3 10.56 -36.03 -10.76
CA LYS A 3 9.54 -35.39 -9.91
C LYS A 3 10.07 -34.16 -9.16
N ALA A 4 11.24 -34.31 -8.49
CA ALA A 4 11.94 -33.25 -7.74
C ALA A 4 13.35 -33.68 -7.40
N ASN A 5 14.22 -32.72 -7.03
CA ASN A 5 15.57 -32.90 -6.52
C ASN A 5 15.51 -32.91 -4.98
N VAL A 6 15.80 -34.04 -4.37
CA VAL A 6 15.73 -34.26 -2.92
C VAL A 6 17.16 -34.36 -2.36
N LEU A 7 17.50 -33.58 -1.34
CA LEU A 7 18.73 -33.74 -0.57
C LEU A 7 18.42 -34.53 0.71
N VAL A 8 19.01 -35.71 0.84
CA VAL A 8 18.92 -36.55 2.04
C VAL A 8 20.17 -36.35 2.89
N VAL A 9 19.99 -36.06 4.18
CA VAL A 9 21.07 -35.78 5.12
C VAL A 9 20.93 -36.70 6.33
N ASP A 10 21.89 -37.59 6.51
CA ASP A 10 21.94 -38.52 7.63
C ASP A 10 23.41 -38.94 7.85
N ASP A 11 23.88 -39.02 9.10
CA ASP A 11 25.28 -39.47 9.42
C ASP A 11 25.43 -40.97 9.35
N ASP A 12 24.34 -41.73 9.15
CA ASP A 12 24.35 -43.15 8.81
C ASP A 12 24.36 -43.36 7.29
N PRO A 13 25.48 -43.87 6.71
CA PRO A 13 25.59 -44.14 5.28
C PRO A 13 24.54 -45.16 4.79
N GLY A 14 24.14 -46.10 5.69
CA GLY A 14 23.15 -47.13 5.36
C GLY A 14 21.76 -46.51 5.16
N MET A 15 21.39 -45.55 6.00
CA MET A 15 20.14 -44.79 5.87
C MET A 15 20.14 -43.94 4.60
N CYS A 16 21.22 -43.21 4.33
CA CYS A 16 21.39 -42.46 3.09
C CYS A 16 21.23 -43.33 1.85
N ALA A 17 21.90 -44.49 1.79
CA ALA A 17 21.82 -45.40 0.67
C ALA A 17 20.40 -45.98 0.48
N MET A 18 19.75 -46.37 1.57
CA MET A 18 18.40 -46.90 1.58
C MET A 18 17.38 -45.88 1.08
N LEU A 19 17.39 -44.65 1.63
CA LEU A 19 16.49 -43.58 1.21
C LEU A 19 16.77 -43.16 -0.24
N SER A 20 18.03 -43.01 -0.64
CA SER A 20 18.42 -42.71 -2.01
C SER A 20 17.84 -43.73 -3.01
N THR A 21 18.01 -45.02 -2.74
CA THR A 21 17.52 -46.10 -3.61
C THR A 21 16.00 -46.07 -3.71
N ARG A 22 15.30 -45.96 -2.57
CA ARG A 22 13.84 -45.98 -2.52
C ARG A 22 13.19 -44.73 -3.14
N LEU A 23 13.76 -43.54 -2.90
CA LEU A 23 13.26 -42.30 -3.51
C LEU A 23 13.56 -42.24 -5.01
N THR A 24 14.75 -42.71 -5.44
CA THR A 24 15.06 -42.79 -6.87
C THR A 24 14.10 -43.73 -7.62
N SER A 25 13.74 -44.89 -7.03
CA SER A 25 12.74 -45.80 -7.61
C SER A 25 11.34 -45.17 -7.75
N ARG A 26 11.04 -44.12 -6.98
CA ARG A 26 9.80 -43.31 -7.06
C ARG A 26 9.88 -42.13 -8.00
N GLY A 27 11.02 -41.92 -8.68
CA GLY A 27 11.22 -40.90 -9.72
C GLY A 27 11.82 -39.58 -9.21
N TYR A 28 12.36 -39.53 -8.00
CA TYR A 28 13.10 -38.38 -7.49
C TYR A 28 14.58 -38.47 -7.91
N LYS A 29 15.21 -37.29 -8.07
CA LYS A 29 16.66 -37.20 -8.17
C LYS A 29 17.20 -36.91 -6.76
N VAL A 30 18.06 -37.81 -6.27
CA VAL A 30 18.48 -37.75 -4.87
C VAL A 30 19.97 -37.43 -4.78
N ALA A 31 20.29 -36.38 -4.03
CA ALA A 31 21.64 -36.10 -3.53
C ALA A 31 21.71 -36.54 -2.05
N THR A 32 22.88 -36.96 -1.58
CA THR A 32 23.08 -37.38 -0.18
C THR A 32 24.22 -36.60 0.45
N ALA A 33 24.07 -36.25 1.73
CA ALA A 33 25.11 -35.63 2.53
C ALA A 33 25.25 -36.41 3.85
N ALA A 34 26.47 -36.63 4.30
CA ALA A 34 26.78 -37.32 5.55
C ALA A 34 26.91 -36.34 6.75
N SER A 35 26.85 -35.06 6.51
CA SER A 35 26.92 -34.01 7.55
C SER A 35 26.12 -32.78 7.19
N GLY A 36 25.78 -31.99 8.21
CA GLY A 36 25.08 -30.71 7.99
C GLY A 36 25.90 -29.68 7.20
N SER A 37 27.25 -29.70 7.33
CA SER A 37 28.13 -28.83 6.54
C SER A 37 28.10 -29.17 5.06
N ASP A 38 28.22 -30.47 4.72
CA ASP A 38 28.17 -30.94 3.34
C ASP A 38 26.79 -30.64 2.73
N ALA A 39 25.71 -30.77 3.52
CA ALA A 39 24.35 -30.46 3.10
C ALA A 39 24.16 -28.98 2.72
N ILE A 40 24.75 -28.05 3.49
CA ILE A 40 24.73 -26.61 3.17
C ILE A 40 25.48 -26.36 1.86
N ASP A 41 26.66 -26.93 1.67
CA ASP A 41 27.46 -26.78 0.45
C ASP A 41 26.72 -27.30 -0.78
N ILE A 42 26.08 -28.47 -0.67
CA ILE A 42 25.28 -29.07 -1.76
C ILE A 42 24.05 -28.18 -2.05
N ALA A 43 23.34 -27.74 -1.02
CA ALA A 43 22.19 -26.90 -1.19
C ALA A 43 22.51 -25.52 -1.82
N GLN A 44 23.75 -25.03 -1.71
CA GLN A 44 24.20 -23.78 -2.36
C GLN A 44 24.62 -23.99 -3.82
N ARG A 45 25.16 -25.18 -4.16
CA ARG A 45 25.67 -25.45 -5.53
C ARG A 45 24.63 -26.04 -6.44
N ASP A 46 23.75 -26.89 -5.89
CA ASP A 46 22.78 -27.67 -6.65
C ASP A 46 21.37 -27.10 -6.51
N ASP A 47 20.55 -27.34 -7.54
CA ASP A 47 19.14 -26.97 -7.52
C ASP A 47 18.34 -28.01 -6.72
N ILE A 48 18.23 -27.80 -5.40
CA ILE A 48 17.53 -28.66 -4.45
C ILE A 48 16.11 -28.12 -4.24
N ASP A 49 15.07 -28.95 -4.46
CA ASP A 49 13.67 -28.64 -4.27
C ASP A 49 13.22 -28.87 -2.82
N ILE A 50 13.84 -29.83 -2.09
CA ILE A 50 13.47 -30.19 -0.72
C ILE A 50 14.63 -30.89 -0.01
N VAL A 51 14.74 -30.67 1.31
CA VAL A 51 15.73 -31.33 2.17
C VAL A 51 15.01 -32.29 3.13
N VAL A 52 15.55 -33.48 3.28
CA VAL A 52 15.13 -34.48 4.28
C VAL A 52 16.33 -34.76 5.17
N SER A 53 16.26 -34.40 6.45
CA SER A 53 17.40 -34.52 7.37
C SER A 53 17.04 -35.31 8.62
N ASP A 54 17.94 -36.18 9.06
CA ASP A 54 17.86 -36.72 10.42
C ASP A 54 18.06 -35.58 11.45
N VAL A 55 17.35 -35.64 12.56
CA VAL A 55 17.50 -34.68 13.65
C VAL A 55 18.81 -34.91 14.41
N ASN A 56 19.13 -36.19 14.68
CA ASN A 56 20.25 -36.57 15.53
C ASN A 56 21.49 -36.93 14.71
N MET A 57 22.22 -35.93 14.26
CA MET A 57 23.47 -36.12 13.53
C MET A 57 24.69 -35.63 14.36
N LYS A 58 25.84 -36.21 14.11
CA LYS A 58 27.11 -35.78 14.75
C LYS A 58 27.52 -34.39 14.27
N GLY A 59 27.88 -33.53 15.21
CA GLY A 59 28.32 -32.16 14.94
C GLY A 59 27.17 -31.20 14.86
N MET A 60 26.59 -30.97 13.67
CA MET A 60 25.44 -30.13 13.45
C MET A 60 24.15 -30.95 13.47
N THR A 61 23.24 -30.63 14.33
CA THR A 61 21.92 -31.29 14.40
C THR A 61 21.03 -30.90 13.19
N GLY A 62 20.06 -31.77 12.84
CA GLY A 62 19.10 -31.46 11.77
C GLY A 62 18.29 -30.20 12.02
N VAL A 63 18.05 -29.83 13.28
CA VAL A 63 17.37 -28.59 13.67
C VAL A 63 18.24 -27.36 13.37
N GLU A 64 19.53 -27.42 13.71
CA GLU A 64 20.48 -26.34 13.38
C GLU A 64 20.71 -26.22 11.88
N LEU A 65 20.75 -27.35 11.16
CA LEU A 65 20.83 -27.37 9.70
C LEU A 65 19.59 -26.70 9.08
N CYS A 66 18.40 -27.05 9.55
CA CYS A 66 17.14 -26.43 9.12
C CYS A 66 17.19 -24.92 9.28
N GLN A 67 17.60 -24.43 10.46
CA GLN A 67 17.69 -22.98 10.72
C GLN A 67 18.64 -22.29 9.74
N ARG A 68 19.85 -22.83 9.51
CA ARG A 68 20.84 -22.24 8.59
C ARG A 68 20.39 -22.27 7.12
N LEU A 69 19.74 -23.34 6.70
CA LEU A 69 19.19 -23.44 5.35
C LEU A 69 18.08 -22.39 5.13
N LEU A 70 17.19 -22.20 6.11
CA LEU A 70 16.12 -21.23 6.03
C LEU A 70 16.59 -19.78 6.13
N GLU A 71 17.72 -19.50 6.79
CA GLU A 71 18.38 -18.19 6.76
C GLU A 71 18.88 -17.81 5.37
N SER A 72 19.40 -18.77 4.60
CA SER A 72 19.93 -18.56 3.25
C SER A 72 18.89 -18.75 2.15
N ARG A 73 17.99 -19.72 2.30
CA ARG A 73 16.90 -20.07 1.37
C ARG A 73 15.57 -20.21 2.11
N PRO A 74 14.89 -19.11 2.43
CA PRO A 74 13.68 -19.10 3.28
C PRO A 74 12.51 -19.95 2.77
N GLN A 75 12.52 -20.31 1.49
CA GLN A 75 11.42 -21.05 0.84
C GLN A 75 11.76 -22.53 0.62
N LEU A 76 12.97 -22.98 0.96
CA LEU A 76 13.37 -24.37 0.81
C LEU A 76 12.69 -25.22 1.88
N PRO A 77 11.75 -26.13 1.53
CA PRO A 77 11.11 -26.98 2.53
C PRO A 77 12.12 -27.96 3.12
N VAL A 78 12.11 -28.08 4.45
CA VAL A 78 12.95 -29.01 5.19
C VAL A 78 12.05 -29.98 5.98
N ILE A 79 12.18 -31.26 5.74
CA ILE A 79 11.52 -32.33 6.50
C ILE A 79 12.54 -32.91 7.47
N LEU A 80 12.16 -32.99 8.75
CA LEU A 80 13.01 -33.58 9.78
C LEU A 80 12.59 -35.00 10.12
N ILE A 81 13.51 -35.94 10.14
CA ILE A 81 13.27 -37.32 10.59
C ILE A 81 13.68 -37.39 12.08
N THR A 82 12.73 -37.79 12.94
CA THR A 82 12.92 -37.79 14.40
C THR A 82 12.81 -39.19 14.99
N ALA A 83 13.50 -39.44 16.11
CA ALA A 83 13.30 -40.68 16.86
C ALA A 83 11.91 -40.71 17.53
N PHE A 84 11.36 -41.92 17.70
CA PHE A 84 10.04 -42.16 18.31
C PHE A 84 9.97 -41.59 19.75
N GLY A 85 8.94 -40.76 20.02
CA GLY A 85 8.58 -40.35 21.37
C GLY A 85 9.03 -38.94 21.82
N SER A 86 9.74 -38.17 20.99
CA SER A 86 10.16 -36.81 21.39
C SER A 86 9.23 -35.70 20.89
N MET A 87 8.12 -35.50 21.61
CA MET A 87 7.21 -34.36 21.38
C MET A 87 7.94 -33.01 21.44
N GLU A 88 8.97 -32.91 22.27
CA GLU A 88 9.81 -31.72 22.42
C GLU A 88 10.60 -31.39 21.15
N LEU A 89 11.16 -32.41 20.48
CA LEU A 89 11.91 -32.22 19.21
C LEU A 89 10.96 -31.85 18.06
N ALA A 90 9.75 -32.42 18.02
CA ALA A 90 8.75 -32.03 17.04
C ALA A 90 8.33 -30.55 17.21
N ILE A 91 8.14 -30.09 18.45
CA ILE A 91 7.84 -28.68 18.75
C ILE A 91 9.01 -27.77 18.36
N GLN A 92 10.26 -28.19 18.61
CA GLN A 92 11.45 -27.45 18.21
C GLN A 92 11.55 -27.34 16.68
N ALA A 93 11.32 -28.47 15.97
CA ALA A 93 11.32 -28.49 14.50
C ALA A 93 10.35 -27.48 13.90
N ILE A 94 9.12 -27.42 14.42
CA ILE A 94 8.09 -26.45 13.97
C ILE A 94 8.54 -25.00 14.31
N ARG A 95 9.12 -24.76 15.49
CA ARG A 95 9.58 -23.42 15.90
C ARG A 95 10.70 -22.86 15.03
N VAL A 96 11.59 -23.69 14.54
CA VAL A 96 12.66 -23.25 13.62
C VAL A 96 12.21 -23.14 12.17
N GLY A 97 10.96 -23.49 11.86
CA GLY A 97 10.35 -23.35 10.54
C GLY A 97 10.52 -24.57 9.64
N ALA A 98 10.76 -25.78 10.20
CA ALA A 98 10.70 -27.00 9.40
C ALA A 98 9.31 -27.16 8.78
N TYR A 99 9.27 -27.62 7.54
CA TYR A 99 8.02 -27.83 6.81
C TYR A 99 7.17 -28.95 7.43
N ASP A 100 7.82 -30.06 7.77
CA ASP A 100 7.16 -31.22 8.38
C ASP A 100 8.19 -32.05 9.17
N PHE A 101 7.70 -33.04 9.93
CA PHE A 101 8.56 -34.03 10.57
C PHE A 101 7.98 -35.44 10.41
N VAL A 102 8.87 -36.44 10.32
CA VAL A 102 8.49 -37.85 10.16
C VAL A 102 9.16 -38.68 11.28
N PRO A 103 8.38 -39.29 12.19
CA PRO A 103 8.93 -40.09 13.28
C PRO A 103 9.45 -41.46 12.79
N LYS A 104 10.62 -41.90 13.27
CA LYS A 104 11.15 -43.26 13.09
C LYS A 104 10.43 -44.21 14.08
N PRO A 105 10.01 -45.46 13.68
CA PRO A 105 10.08 -46.03 12.33
C PRO A 105 8.97 -45.48 11.42
N PHE A 106 9.28 -45.23 10.16
CA PHE A 106 8.31 -44.74 9.18
C PHE A 106 8.25 -45.60 7.94
N GLU A 107 7.10 -45.62 7.29
CA GLU A 107 6.94 -46.17 5.97
C GLU A 107 7.38 -45.17 4.89
N ILE A 108 8.03 -45.66 3.84
CA ILE A 108 8.55 -44.81 2.77
C ILE A 108 7.44 -43.97 2.11
N ASP A 109 6.20 -44.50 2.06
CA ASP A 109 5.06 -43.80 1.47
C ASP A 109 4.63 -42.58 2.27
N GLN A 110 4.82 -42.57 3.60
CA GLN A 110 4.58 -41.41 4.44
C GLN A 110 5.60 -40.32 4.12
N LEU A 111 6.89 -40.66 3.99
CA LEU A 111 7.93 -39.72 3.63
C LEU A 111 7.72 -39.15 2.23
N VAL A 112 7.35 -40.00 1.25
CA VAL A 112 7.02 -39.58 -0.11
C VAL A 112 5.85 -38.59 -0.13
N LEU A 113 4.81 -38.85 0.65
CA LEU A 113 3.67 -37.93 0.75
C LEU A 113 4.07 -36.56 1.32
N ALA A 114 4.91 -36.53 2.35
CA ALA A 114 5.43 -35.30 2.93
C ALA A 114 6.32 -34.53 1.92
N ILE A 115 7.18 -35.23 1.18
CA ILE A 115 8.01 -34.68 0.11
C ILE A 115 7.15 -34.07 -0.99
N ASP A 116 6.16 -34.80 -1.52
CA ASP A 116 5.28 -34.31 -2.59
C ASP A 116 4.53 -33.03 -2.17
N ARG A 117 4.00 -32.99 -0.95
CA ARG A 117 3.33 -31.80 -0.40
C ARG A 117 4.28 -30.62 -0.25
N GLY A 118 5.49 -30.85 0.29
CA GLY A 118 6.49 -29.79 0.47
C GLY A 118 6.92 -29.18 -0.86
N VAL A 119 7.24 -30.03 -1.84
CA VAL A 119 7.61 -29.59 -3.21
C VAL A 119 6.46 -28.84 -3.88
N GLN A 120 5.23 -29.33 -3.75
CA GLN A 120 4.07 -28.67 -4.33
C GLN A 120 3.84 -27.27 -3.72
N LEU A 121 3.94 -27.16 -2.40
CA LEU A 121 3.82 -25.86 -1.73
C LEU A 121 4.91 -24.88 -2.16
N ALA A 122 6.18 -25.33 -2.22
CA ALA A 122 7.29 -24.49 -2.66
C ALA A 122 7.08 -24.01 -4.10
N ARG A 123 6.69 -24.90 -5.03
CA ARG A 123 6.40 -24.53 -6.42
C ARG A 123 5.24 -23.55 -6.56
N LEU A 124 4.17 -23.73 -5.79
CA LEU A 124 3.03 -22.79 -5.80
C LEU A 124 3.46 -21.42 -5.24
N THR A 125 4.27 -21.40 -4.20
CA THR A 125 4.80 -20.16 -3.61
C THR A 125 5.71 -19.44 -4.59
N ASP A 126 6.62 -20.16 -5.26
CA ASP A 126 7.50 -19.60 -6.28
C ASP A 126 6.73 -19.12 -7.51
N GLU A 127 5.70 -19.85 -7.96
CA GLU A 127 4.86 -19.44 -9.08
C GLU A 127 4.04 -18.18 -8.73
N VAL A 128 3.48 -18.10 -7.51
CA VAL A 128 2.82 -16.88 -7.02
C VAL A 128 3.80 -15.71 -6.96
N GLN A 129 5.03 -15.92 -6.50
CA GLN A 129 6.06 -14.87 -6.51
C GLN A 129 6.51 -14.50 -7.92
N ARG A 130 6.65 -15.49 -8.80
CA ARG A 130 7.00 -15.28 -10.21
C ARG A 130 5.89 -14.52 -10.93
N LEU A 131 4.63 -14.89 -10.72
CA LEU A 131 3.47 -14.17 -11.25
C LEU A 131 3.38 -12.75 -10.68
N ARG A 132 3.64 -12.57 -9.38
CA ARG A 132 3.73 -11.23 -8.76
C ARG A 132 4.88 -10.39 -9.31
N ARG A 133 6.01 -10.98 -9.69
CA ARG A 133 7.16 -10.29 -10.32
C ARG A 133 6.94 -10.07 -11.82
N ALA A 134 6.25 -10.98 -12.51
CA ALA A 134 5.90 -10.86 -13.94
C ALA A 134 4.78 -9.84 -14.16
N VAL A 135 3.87 -9.69 -13.20
CA VAL A 135 3.02 -8.53 -13.01
C VAL A 135 3.87 -7.49 -12.25
N ALA A 136 4.94 -6.99 -12.90
CA ALA A 136 5.56 -5.75 -12.44
C ALA A 136 4.43 -4.75 -12.25
N PRO A 137 4.31 -4.05 -11.10
CA PRO A 137 3.22 -3.12 -10.90
C PRO A 137 3.19 -2.23 -12.13
N THR A 138 2.08 -2.28 -12.88
CA THR A 138 1.81 -1.37 -13.98
C THR A 138 1.64 0.00 -13.33
N GLY A 139 2.78 0.57 -12.90
CA GLY A 139 2.84 1.81 -12.16
C GLY A 139 3.44 2.89 -13.03
N PHE A 140 3.09 4.12 -12.80
CA PHE A 140 3.75 5.29 -13.35
C PHE A 140 4.74 5.83 -12.31
N GLY A 141 6.03 5.57 -12.52
CA GLY A 141 7.08 5.90 -11.54
C GLY A 141 6.97 5.08 -10.24
N GLN A 142 6.79 5.75 -9.10
CA GLN A 142 6.62 5.11 -7.79
C GLN A 142 5.15 4.85 -7.41
N LEU A 143 4.21 5.15 -8.31
CA LEU A 143 2.79 4.94 -8.06
C LEU A 143 2.45 3.45 -8.20
N ILE A 144 1.70 2.92 -7.24
CA ILE A 144 1.29 1.52 -7.18
C ILE A 144 -0.23 1.44 -7.27
N GLY A 145 -0.74 0.56 -8.14
CA GLY A 145 -2.16 0.27 -8.33
C GLY A 145 -2.39 -0.43 -9.66
N GLU A 146 -3.30 -1.39 -9.66
CA GLU A 146 -3.66 -2.23 -10.81
C GLU A 146 -5.13 -2.07 -11.21
N SER A 147 -5.89 -1.29 -10.42
CA SER A 147 -7.29 -1.06 -10.71
C SER A 147 -7.49 -0.33 -12.05
N PRO A 148 -8.62 -0.54 -12.74
CA PRO A 148 -8.93 0.14 -14.00
C PRO A 148 -8.83 1.67 -13.89
N ARG A 149 -9.25 2.23 -12.75
CA ARG A 149 -9.13 3.68 -12.48
C ARG A 149 -7.68 4.15 -12.40
N MET A 150 -6.78 3.33 -11.82
CA MET A 150 -5.36 3.66 -11.80
C MET A 150 -4.72 3.52 -13.18
N ALA A 151 -5.13 2.55 -13.98
CA ALA A 151 -4.66 2.40 -15.36
C ALA A 151 -5.04 3.62 -16.24
N GLU A 152 -6.27 4.11 -16.12
CA GLU A 152 -6.72 5.33 -16.78
C GLU A 152 -5.90 6.55 -16.33
N LEU A 153 -5.65 6.66 -15.01
CA LEU A 153 -4.81 7.70 -14.45
C LEU A 153 -3.39 7.65 -15.05
N TYR A 154 -2.75 6.48 -15.11
CA TYR A 154 -1.40 6.34 -15.67
C TYR A 154 -1.33 6.74 -17.14
N ALA A 155 -2.32 6.36 -17.94
CA ALA A 155 -2.43 6.78 -19.34
C ALA A 155 -2.55 8.32 -19.47
N LEU A 156 -3.31 8.96 -18.58
CA LEU A 156 -3.44 10.42 -18.51
C LEU A 156 -2.11 11.07 -18.12
N LEU A 157 -1.45 10.56 -17.05
CA LEU A 157 -0.16 11.07 -16.57
C LEU A 157 0.93 11.02 -17.64
N GLY A 158 0.95 9.96 -18.46
CA GLY A 158 1.88 9.85 -19.58
C GLY A 158 1.70 10.97 -20.62
N LYS A 159 0.46 11.36 -20.92
CA LYS A 159 0.15 12.49 -21.82
C LYS A 159 0.54 13.85 -21.18
N ILE A 160 0.22 14.01 -19.90
CA ILE A 160 0.51 15.24 -19.14
C ILE A 160 2.01 15.45 -18.97
N ALA A 161 2.79 14.39 -18.78
CA ALA A 161 4.24 14.49 -18.60
C ALA A 161 4.95 15.16 -19.78
N ALA A 162 4.47 14.92 -21.00
CA ALA A 162 5.01 15.51 -22.23
C ALA A 162 4.64 17.00 -22.44
N SER A 163 3.76 17.56 -21.60
CA SER A 163 3.34 18.98 -21.69
C SER A 163 4.11 19.83 -20.70
N SER A 164 4.40 21.10 -21.04
CA SER A 164 4.93 22.11 -20.10
C SER A 164 3.85 22.92 -19.37
N ALA A 165 2.57 22.70 -19.68
CA ALA A 165 1.45 23.43 -19.07
C ALA A 165 1.35 23.19 -17.56
N PRO A 166 0.77 24.14 -16.81
CA PRO A 166 0.42 23.96 -15.40
C PRO A 166 -0.50 22.77 -15.17
N VAL A 167 -0.29 22.06 -14.07
CA VAL A 167 -1.09 20.87 -13.70
C VAL A 167 -1.70 21.09 -12.32
N LEU A 168 -3.01 20.85 -12.21
CA LEU A 168 -3.72 20.83 -10.93
C LEU A 168 -4.08 19.39 -10.57
N ILE A 169 -3.56 18.91 -9.45
CA ILE A 169 -3.83 17.59 -8.92
C ILE A 169 -4.82 17.71 -7.77
N THR A 170 -6.00 17.10 -7.93
CA THR A 170 -7.04 17.09 -6.90
C THR A 170 -7.21 15.69 -6.32
N GLY A 171 -7.70 15.60 -5.10
CA GLY A 171 -7.99 14.33 -4.43
C GLY A 171 -7.87 14.43 -2.91
N GLU A 172 -8.47 13.48 -2.23
CA GLU A 172 -8.51 13.44 -0.77
C GLU A 172 -7.11 13.42 -0.14
N SER A 173 -7.03 13.81 1.14
CA SER A 173 -5.76 13.72 1.88
C SER A 173 -5.26 12.28 1.92
N GLY A 174 -3.95 12.08 1.75
CA GLY A 174 -3.31 10.76 1.81
C GLY A 174 -3.47 9.89 0.56
N THR A 175 -4.01 10.39 -0.56
CA THR A 175 -4.15 9.64 -1.83
C THR A 175 -2.85 9.50 -2.61
N GLY A 176 -1.81 10.30 -2.31
CA GLY A 176 -0.51 10.27 -2.98
C GLY A 176 -0.28 11.39 -4.00
N LYS A 177 -0.91 12.57 -3.84
CA LYS A 177 -0.78 13.72 -4.75
C LYS A 177 0.67 14.13 -5.02
N GLU A 178 1.52 14.16 -3.99
CA GLU A 178 2.95 14.46 -4.14
C GLU A 178 3.69 13.41 -5.00
N LEU A 179 3.37 12.11 -4.81
CA LEU A 179 3.97 11.05 -5.63
C LEU A 179 3.60 11.21 -7.11
N VAL A 180 2.35 11.63 -7.39
CA VAL A 180 1.90 11.94 -8.76
C VAL A 180 2.69 13.12 -9.34
N ALA A 181 2.87 14.20 -8.58
CA ALA A 181 3.66 15.36 -9.01
C ALA A 181 5.12 14.96 -9.32
N ARG A 182 5.75 14.17 -8.46
CA ARG A 182 7.11 13.64 -8.69
C ARG A 182 7.18 12.73 -9.92
N ALA A 183 6.18 11.91 -10.14
CA ALA A 183 6.11 11.01 -11.29
C ALA A 183 5.93 11.78 -12.60
N ILE A 184 5.10 12.84 -12.63
CA ILE A 184 4.96 13.75 -13.78
C ILE A 184 6.28 14.45 -14.09
N HIS A 185 6.98 14.94 -13.05
CA HIS A 185 8.30 15.57 -13.23
C HIS A 185 9.33 14.58 -13.79
N ALA A 186 9.44 13.39 -13.19
CA ALA A 186 10.42 12.38 -13.58
C ALA A 186 10.20 11.83 -15.01
N ALA A 187 8.96 11.83 -15.50
CA ALA A 187 8.61 11.41 -16.86
C ALA A 187 8.59 12.56 -17.88
N GLY A 188 8.76 13.83 -17.43
CA GLY A 188 8.68 15.00 -18.27
C GLY A 188 10.02 15.47 -18.84
N GLU A 189 9.99 16.45 -19.74
CA GLU A 189 11.19 17.04 -20.37
C GLU A 189 12.14 17.70 -19.38
N ARG A 190 11.65 18.09 -18.19
CA ARG A 190 12.42 18.77 -17.13
C ARG A 190 12.89 17.80 -16.02
N ALA A 191 12.91 16.50 -16.27
CA ALA A 191 13.30 15.46 -15.31
C ALA A 191 14.73 15.63 -14.76
N SER A 192 15.64 16.22 -15.54
CA SER A 192 17.02 16.51 -15.12
C SER A 192 17.15 17.76 -14.25
N GLY A 193 16.12 18.61 -14.22
CA GLY A 193 16.09 19.83 -13.42
C GLY A 193 15.65 19.60 -11.97
N PRO A 194 15.70 20.64 -11.13
CA PRO A 194 15.28 20.51 -9.74
C PRO A 194 13.76 20.31 -9.60
N PHE A 195 13.34 19.46 -8.64
CA PHE A 195 11.97 19.37 -8.17
C PHE A 195 11.88 20.08 -6.82
N VAL A 196 11.31 21.29 -6.81
CA VAL A 196 11.19 22.13 -5.61
C VAL A 196 9.75 22.05 -5.10
N ALA A 197 9.56 21.51 -3.90
CA ALA A 197 8.24 21.33 -3.30
C ALA A 197 8.05 22.25 -2.09
N ILE A 198 6.87 22.80 -1.94
CA ILE A 198 6.44 23.56 -0.76
C ILE A 198 5.01 23.21 -0.43
N ASN A 199 4.74 23.06 0.88
CA ASN A 199 3.38 22.90 1.39
C ASN A 199 2.85 24.26 1.87
N CYS A 200 1.78 24.76 1.23
CA CYS A 200 1.22 26.07 1.50
C CYS A 200 0.49 26.16 2.85
N ALA A 201 0.08 25.03 3.43
CA ALA A 201 -0.57 24.97 4.75
C ALA A 201 0.44 25.00 5.91
N ALA A 202 1.72 24.76 5.65
CA ALA A 202 2.71 24.51 6.71
C ALA A 202 3.28 25.78 7.36
N MET A 203 2.97 26.98 6.84
CA MET A 203 3.61 28.20 7.32
C MET A 203 2.72 29.46 7.23
N PRO A 204 2.96 30.49 8.07
CA PRO A 204 2.25 31.77 8.01
C PRO A 204 2.43 32.48 6.66
N ALA A 205 1.45 33.32 6.28
CA ALA A 205 1.40 34.03 5.00
C ALA A 205 2.69 34.78 4.64
N GLN A 206 3.27 35.52 5.59
CA GLN A 206 4.49 36.32 5.36
C GLN A 206 5.71 35.45 5.08
N LEU A 207 5.85 34.33 5.78
CA LEU A 207 6.92 33.36 5.54
C LEU A 207 6.72 32.65 4.19
N LEU A 208 5.50 32.25 3.87
CA LEU A 208 5.17 31.63 2.61
C LEU A 208 5.49 32.54 1.42
N GLU A 209 5.15 33.84 1.51
CA GLU A 209 5.48 34.82 0.50
C GLU A 209 7.00 34.95 0.31
N SER A 210 7.72 35.06 1.43
CA SER A 210 9.18 35.16 1.43
C SER A 210 9.87 33.90 0.86
N GLU A 211 9.35 32.71 1.15
CA GLU A 211 9.87 31.46 0.58
C GLU A 211 9.57 31.36 -0.92
N LEU A 212 8.36 31.67 -1.36
CA LEU A 212 7.96 31.56 -2.77
C LEU A 212 8.74 32.54 -3.66
N PHE A 213 8.75 33.83 -3.28
CA PHE A 213 9.25 34.89 -4.15
C PHE A 213 10.65 35.41 -3.78
N GLY A 214 11.13 35.04 -2.57
CA GLY A 214 12.40 35.57 -2.04
C GLY A 214 12.27 36.88 -1.29
N HIS A 215 13.33 37.34 -0.66
CA HIS A 215 13.38 38.60 0.04
C HIS A 215 14.75 39.23 -0.03
N GLU A 216 14.79 40.57 0.02
CA GLU A 216 15.98 41.39 0.20
C GLU A 216 16.36 41.51 1.69
N LYS A 217 17.63 41.82 1.94
CA LYS A 217 18.10 42.14 3.30
C LYS A 217 17.32 43.31 3.88
N GLY A 218 16.74 43.15 5.07
CA GLY A 218 15.96 44.18 5.75
C GLY A 218 14.48 44.27 5.33
N ALA A 219 13.97 43.38 4.54
CA ALA A 219 12.56 43.36 4.09
C ALA A 219 11.57 43.17 5.25
N PHE A 220 11.99 42.49 6.33
CA PHE A 220 11.24 42.33 7.59
C PHE A 220 12.21 42.15 8.75
N THR A 221 11.73 42.18 10.00
CA THR A 221 12.55 42.23 11.24
C THR A 221 13.65 41.18 11.32
N ASP A 222 13.46 40.01 10.76
CA ASP A 222 14.40 38.87 10.77
C ASP A 222 15.16 38.67 9.43
N ALA A 223 14.95 39.51 8.43
CA ALA A 223 15.60 39.41 7.13
C ALA A 223 17.07 39.88 7.18
N ARG A 224 17.95 39.11 7.85
CA ARG A 224 19.38 39.45 8.02
C ARG A 224 20.19 39.31 6.72
N THR A 225 19.78 38.41 5.82
CA THR A 225 20.44 38.16 4.52
C THR A 225 19.38 38.13 3.42
N ALA A 226 19.73 38.47 2.20
CA ALA A 226 18.86 38.25 1.05
C ALA A 226 18.78 36.75 0.74
N LYS A 227 17.61 36.28 0.35
CA LYS A 227 17.36 34.86 -0.03
C LYS A 227 16.58 34.79 -1.34
N PRO A 228 17.06 34.04 -2.36
CA PRO A 228 16.29 33.82 -3.57
C PRO A 228 15.03 32.96 -3.26
N GLY A 229 13.94 33.28 -3.98
CA GLY A 229 12.68 32.54 -3.82
C GLY A 229 12.71 31.16 -4.50
N LEU A 230 11.78 30.31 -4.12
CA LEU A 230 11.65 28.92 -4.64
C LEU A 230 11.35 28.88 -6.15
N PHE A 231 10.64 29.89 -6.70
CA PHE A 231 10.47 30.02 -8.15
C PHE A 231 11.81 30.15 -8.89
N VAL A 232 12.73 30.91 -8.35
CA VAL A 232 14.09 31.08 -8.91
C VAL A 232 14.92 29.82 -8.69
N ALA A 233 14.79 29.18 -7.52
CA ALA A 233 15.49 27.93 -7.20
C ALA A 233 15.03 26.76 -8.08
N ALA A 234 13.78 26.79 -8.58
CA ALA A 234 13.23 25.77 -9.47
C ALA A 234 13.62 25.96 -10.96
N LYS A 235 14.56 26.87 -11.27
CA LYS A 235 14.96 27.18 -12.64
C LYS A 235 15.36 25.93 -13.45
N GLY A 236 14.76 25.78 -14.63
CA GLY A 236 14.97 24.62 -15.52
C GLY A 236 14.28 23.33 -15.05
N GLY A 237 13.55 23.36 -13.92
CA GLY A 237 12.89 22.23 -13.30
C GLY A 237 11.40 22.43 -13.10
N THR A 238 10.91 21.97 -11.96
CA THR A 238 9.48 21.99 -11.58
C THR A 238 9.32 22.56 -10.18
N ILE A 239 8.37 23.47 -10.01
CA ILE A 239 7.88 23.88 -8.69
C ILE A 239 6.56 23.17 -8.39
N PHE A 240 6.47 22.58 -7.21
CA PHE A 240 5.28 21.88 -6.71
C PHE A 240 4.70 22.62 -5.51
N LEU A 241 3.47 23.11 -5.65
CA LEU A 241 2.71 23.76 -4.60
C LEU A 241 1.69 22.77 -4.03
N ASP A 242 2.00 22.18 -2.88
CA ASP A 242 1.07 21.30 -2.19
C ASP A 242 0.08 22.12 -1.36
N GLU A 243 -1.17 21.65 -1.29
CA GLU A 243 -2.29 22.30 -0.63
C GLU A 243 -2.48 23.76 -1.07
N VAL A 244 -2.52 23.98 -2.41
CA VAL A 244 -2.66 25.33 -2.99
C VAL A 244 -3.97 26.04 -2.57
N GLY A 245 -5.00 25.29 -2.19
CA GLY A 245 -6.24 25.84 -1.62
C GLY A 245 -6.07 26.51 -0.25
N GLU A 246 -4.93 26.32 0.42
CA GLU A 246 -4.58 27.01 1.68
C GLU A 246 -3.81 28.31 1.48
N LEU A 247 -3.56 28.72 0.22
CA LEU A 247 -2.88 29.97 -0.08
C LEU A 247 -3.68 31.17 0.45
N PRO A 248 -3.07 32.02 1.30
CA PRO A 248 -3.69 33.25 1.77
C PRO A 248 -4.12 34.15 0.60
N ILE A 249 -5.26 34.81 0.72
CA ILE A 249 -5.85 35.63 -0.35
C ILE A 249 -4.90 36.76 -0.83
N GLU A 250 -4.08 37.30 0.08
CA GLU A 250 -3.11 38.33 -0.21
C GLU A 250 -1.89 37.84 -1.03
N VAL A 251 -1.60 36.53 -1.01
CA VAL A 251 -0.48 35.92 -1.76
C VAL A 251 -0.91 35.56 -3.18
N GLN A 252 -2.22 35.28 -3.38
CA GLN A 252 -2.75 34.82 -4.66
C GLN A 252 -2.53 35.79 -5.84
N PRO A 253 -2.68 37.12 -5.69
CA PRO A 253 -2.38 38.07 -6.78
C PRO A 253 -0.92 38.07 -7.20
N LYS A 254 0.01 37.86 -6.24
CA LYS A 254 1.45 37.82 -6.51
C LYS A 254 1.81 36.57 -7.27
N LEU A 255 1.19 35.44 -6.90
CA LEU A 255 1.34 34.16 -7.62
C LEU A 255 0.80 34.29 -9.05
N LEU A 256 -0.41 34.86 -9.22
CA LEU A 256 -0.98 35.07 -10.54
C LEU A 256 -0.04 35.89 -11.45
N ARG A 257 0.46 37.01 -10.94
CA ARG A 257 1.39 37.86 -11.67
C ARG A 257 2.67 37.10 -12.05
N ALA A 258 3.25 36.34 -11.12
CA ALA A 258 4.43 35.52 -11.40
C ALA A 258 4.18 34.52 -12.53
N LEU A 259 3.00 33.89 -12.56
CA LEU A 259 2.63 32.92 -13.60
C LEU A 259 2.30 33.55 -14.97
N GLN A 260 1.92 34.84 -15.00
CA GLN A 260 1.62 35.55 -16.22
C GLN A 260 2.87 36.14 -16.86
N GLU A 261 3.74 36.76 -16.04
CA GLU A 261 4.92 37.53 -16.48
C GLU A 261 6.20 36.68 -16.51
N HIS A 262 6.17 35.45 -15.93
CA HIS A 262 7.35 34.60 -15.72
C HIS A 262 8.49 35.33 -14.96
N THR A 263 8.10 36.24 -14.09
CA THR A 263 9.01 36.98 -13.21
C THR A 263 8.49 36.98 -11.79
N VAL A 264 9.38 37.04 -10.81
CA VAL A 264 9.03 37.22 -9.41
C VAL A 264 9.70 38.50 -8.87
N ARG A 265 9.01 39.20 -7.96
CA ARG A 265 9.58 40.35 -7.25
C ARG A 265 9.83 39.95 -5.80
N PRO A 266 11.10 39.83 -5.35
CA PRO A 266 11.41 39.54 -3.96
C PRO A 266 10.81 40.58 -3.01
N VAL A 267 10.45 40.17 -1.80
CA VAL A 267 9.88 41.07 -0.79
C VAL A 267 10.93 42.15 -0.45
N GLY A 268 10.53 43.42 -0.54
CA GLY A 268 11.41 44.56 -0.35
C GLY A 268 12.23 44.96 -1.59
N ALA A 269 12.21 44.21 -2.68
CA ALA A 269 12.92 44.54 -3.92
C ALA A 269 12.07 45.42 -4.86
N THR A 270 12.74 46.20 -5.68
CA THR A 270 12.13 46.95 -6.79
C THR A 270 12.33 46.28 -8.15
N VAL A 271 13.29 45.35 -8.22
CA VAL A 271 13.67 44.63 -9.46
C VAL A 271 12.98 43.27 -9.51
N GLU A 272 12.50 42.92 -10.69
CA GLU A 272 11.93 41.61 -10.97
C GLU A 272 13.02 40.64 -11.44
N VAL A 273 12.89 39.36 -11.04
CA VAL A 273 13.80 38.27 -11.40
C VAL A 273 13.04 37.27 -12.24
N ALA A 274 13.51 37.01 -13.45
CA ALA A 274 12.92 36.03 -14.34
C ALA A 274 13.14 34.58 -13.81
N PHE A 275 12.17 33.74 -13.96
CA PHE A 275 12.26 32.31 -13.68
C PHE A 275 11.75 31.48 -14.85
N ASP A 276 12.22 30.22 -14.91
CA ASP A 276 11.75 29.20 -15.85
C ASP A 276 11.53 27.90 -15.11
N ALA A 277 10.32 27.69 -14.64
CA ALA A 277 9.93 26.47 -13.94
C ALA A 277 8.53 26.03 -14.38
N ARG A 278 8.32 24.72 -14.50
CA ARG A 278 7.00 24.13 -14.68
C ARG A 278 6.24 24.15 -13.35
N LEU A 279 4.96 24.55 -13.37
CA LEU A 279 4.12 24.57 -12.18
C LEU A 279 3.29 23.28 -12.09
N ILE A 280 3.31 22.65 -10.92
CA ILE A 280 2.36 21.60 -10.52
C ILE A 280 1.74 22.03 -9.19
N CYS A 281 0.42 22.00 -9.08
CA CYS A 281 -0.32 22.33 -7.86
C CYS A 281 -1.08 21.09 -7.37
N ALA A 282 -1.25 20.95 -6.06
CA ALA A 282 -2.10 19.93 -5.48
C ALA A 282 -3.01 20.52 -4.40
N THR A 283 -4.21 19.96 -4.25
CA THR A 283 -5.14 20.33 -3.18
C THR A 283 -6.13 19.21 -2.89
N ASN A 284 -6.63 19.17 -1.66
CA ASN A 284 -7.76 18.34 -1.24
C ASN A 284 -9.07 19.14 -1.18
N ARG A 285 -9.01 20.46 -1.36
CA ARG A 285 -10.18 21.36 -1.35
C ARG A 285 -10.81 21.48 -2.72
N ASN A 286 -12.11 21.73 -2.75
CA ASN A 286 -12.82 22.11 -3.96
C ASN A 286 -12.57 23.61 -4.24
N LEU A 287 -11.71 23.92 -5.21
CA LEU A 287 -11.38 25.30 -5.55
C LEU A 287 -12.55 26.06 -6.19
N GLU A 288 -13.46 25.38 -6.90
CA GLU A 288 -14.65 26.02 -7.49
C GLU A 288 -15.56 26.59 -6.41
N THR A 289 -15.86 25.79 -5.37
CA THR A 289 -16.62 26.26 -4.20
C THR A 289 -15.89 27.40 -3.47
N MET A 290 -14.55 27.39 -3.43
CA MET A 290 -13.78 28.46 -2.82
C MET A 290 -13.79 29.75 -3.66
N VAL A 291 -13.89 29.64 -4.99
CA VAL A 291 -14.09 30.78 -5.89
C VAL A 291 -15.46 31.41 -5.65
N GLU A 292 -16.52 30.60 -5.57
CA GLU A 292 -17.88 31.06 -5.23
C GLU A 292 -17.91 31.77 -3.86
N ALA A 293 -17.17 31.26 -2.88
CA ALA A 293 -17.06 31.84 -1.55
C ALA A 293 -16.07 33.02 -1.46
N HIS A 294 -15.47 33.45 -2.57
CA HIS A 294 -14.47 34.53 -2.64
C HIS A 294 -13.21 34.32 -1.75
N THR A 295 -12.89 33.07 -1.40
CA THR A 295 -11.69 32.69 -0.65
C THR A 295 -10.55 32.26 -1.55
N PHE A 296 -10.83 32.01 -2.83
CA PHE A 296 -9.86 31.79 -3.88
C PHE A 296 -10.21 32.62 -5.11
N ARG A 297 -9.19 33.20 -5.77
CA ARG A 297 -9.42 34.07 -6.93
C ARG A 297 -9.74 33.24 -8.17
N GLU A 298 -10.74 33.64 -8.92
CA GLU A 298 -11.17 33.02 -10.16
C GLU A 298 -10.06 33.06 -11.24
N ASP A 299 -9.38 34.20 -11.40
CA ASP A 299 -8.32 34.39 -12.38
C ASP A 299 -7.11 33.45 -12.11
N LEU A 300 -6.75 33.24 -10.84
CA LEU A 300 -5.71 32.30 -10.46
C LEU A 300 -6.16 30.85 -10.71
N TYR A 301 -7.42 30.51 -10.38
CA TYR A 301 -7.97 29.18 -10.64
C TYR A 301 -7.82 28.78 -12.10
N PHE A 302 -8.28 29.61 -13.04
CA PHE A 302 -8.12 29.33 -14.48
C PHE A 302 -6.66 29.25 -14.94
N ARG A 303 -5.74 29.97 -14.28
CA ARG A 303 -4.33 29.95 -14.65
C ARG A 303 -3.61 28.68 -14.21
N ILE A 304 -3.99 28.08 -13.07
CA ILE A 304 -3.39 26.84 -12.55
C ILE A 304 -4.11 25.58 -13.01
N ASN A 305 -5.39 25.65 -13.36
CA ASN A 305 -6.22 24.54 -13.80
C ASN A 305 -6.26 24.39 -15.33
N VAL A 306 -5.07 24.29 -15.95
CA VAL A 306 -4.95 24.06 -17.40
C VAL A 306 -5.04 22.57 -17.71
N LEU A 307 -4.33 21.74 -16.94
CA LEU A 307 -4.43 20.29 -16.98
C LEU A 307 -4.85 19.80 -15.61
N SER A 308 -5.96 19.05 -15.55
CA SER A 308 -6.52 18.54 -14.30
C SER A 308 -6.28 17.05 -14.15
N VAL A 309 -5.90 16.63 -12.95
CA VAL A 309 -5.71 15.23 -12.55
C VAL A 309 -6.45 14.99 -11.26
N GLU A 310 -7.44 14.11 -11.27
CA GLU A 310 -8.15 13.69 -10.06
C GLU A 310 -7.64 12.32 -9.61
N LEU A 311 -7.14 12.25 -8.35
CA LEU A 311 -6.72 11.00 -7.75
C LEU A 311 -7.93 10.30 -7.10
N PRO A 312 -8.25 9.07 -7.53
CA PRO A 312 -9.33 8.32 -6.93
C PRO A 312 -9.00 7.97 -5.47
N PRO A 313 -9.95 8.08 -4.53
CA PRO A 313 -9.76 7.64 -3.16
C PRO A 313 -9.61 6.11 -3.09
N LEU A 314 -8.89 5.61 -2.08
CA LEU A 314 -8.50 4.20 -1.97
C LEU A 314 -9.71 3.25 -1.99
N ARG A 315 -10.82 3.62 -1.34
CA ARG A 315 -12.09 2.86 -1.34
C ARG A 315 -12.69 2.59 -2.72
N THR A 316 -12.30 3.35 -3.74
CA THR A 316 -12.79 3.19 -5.13
C THR A 316 -11.79 2.45 -6.03
N ARG A 317 -10.64 2.03 -5.48
CA ARG A 317 -9.58 1.32 -6.21
C ARG A 317 -9.66 -0.21 -6.07
N GLY A 318 -10.73 -0.73 -5.41
CA GLY A 318 -10.97 -2.17 -5.30
C GLY A 318 -9.79 -2.94 -4.70
N GLY A 319 -9.23 -3.87 -5.47
CA GLY A 319 -8.13 -4.75 -5.04
C GLY A 319 -6.80 -4.06 -4.72
N ASP A 320 -6.61 -2.79 -5.11
CA ASP A 320 -5.37 -2.05 -4.85
C ASP A 320 -5.05 -1.94 -3.35
N VAL A 321 -6.05 -2.05 -2.47
CA VAL A 321 -5.83 -2.06 -1.01
C VAL A 321 -4.86 -3.16 -0.61
N LEU A 322 -5.04 -4.40 -1.10
CA LEU A 322 -4.15 -5.53 -0.78
C LEU A 322 -2.80 -5.41 -1.49
N VAL A 323 -2.76 -4.89 -2.72
CA VAL A 323 -1.52 -4.66 -3.46
C VAL A 323 -0.64 -3.67 -2.69
N LEU A 324 -1.21 -2.54 -2.25
CA LEU A 324 -0.52 -1.55 -1.45
C LEU A 324 -0.14 -2.08 -0.06
N ALA A 325 -1.06 -2.80 0.61
CA ALA A 325 -0.79 -3.39 1.92
C ALA A 325 0.38 -4.38 1.86
N SER A 326 0.44 -5.25 0.83
CA SER A 326 1.55 -6.18 0.63
C SER A 326 2.86 -5.45 0.35
N HIS A 327 2.85 -4.43 -0.50
CA HIS A 327 4.04 -3.60 -0.76
C HIS A 327 4.57 -2.93 0.51
N PHE A 328 3.69 -2.36 1.34
CA PHE A 328 4.09 -1.75 2.61
C PHE A 328 4.60 -2.79 3.58
N LEU A 329 3.93 -3.96 3.67
CA LEU A 329 4.35 -5.06 4.51
C LEU A 329 5.79 -5.48 4.19
N ASP A 330 6.10 -5.77 2.93
CA ASP A 330 7.43 -6.20 2.49
C ASP A 330 8.49 -5.16 2.85
N ARG A 331 8.23 -3.88 2.57
CA ARG A 331 9.16 -2.78 2.86
C ARG A 331 9.38 -2.57 4.37
N ILE A 332 8.31 -2.61 5.16
CA ILE A 332 8.38 -2.33 6.60
C ILE A 332 8.95 -3.54 7.35
N ALA A 333 8.56 -4.77 6.99
CA ALA A 333 9.09 -6.00 7.58
C ALA A 333 10.60 -6.14 7.34
N ALA A 334 11.07 -5.85 6.12
CA ALA A 334 12.50 -5.81 5.79
C ALA A 334 13.25 -4.80 6.67
N ARG A 335 12.71 -3.58 6.84
CA ARG A 335 13.31 -2.54 7.69
C ARG A 335 13.32 -2.93 9.17
N ALA A 336 12.25 -3.58 9.64
CA ALA A 336 12.11 -4.06 11.01
C ALA A 336 12.88 -5.37 11.29
N ARG A 337 13.48 -6.00 10.26
CA ARG A 337 14.13 -7.32 10.31
C ARG A 337 13.19 -8.39 10.89
N LYS A 338 11.89 -8.29 10.61
CA LYS A 338 10.88 -9.27 10.98
C LYS A 338 10.55 -10.14 9.77
N ARG A 339 10.40 -11.44 9.99
CA ARG A 339 9.94 -12.38 8.95
C ARG A 339 8.40 -12.44 9.03
N ILE A 340 7.71 -11.70 8.16
CA ILE A 340 6.26 -11.71 8.06
C ILE A 340 5.91 -12.07 6.61
N LEU A 341 5.17 -13.16 6.42
CA LEU A 341 4.90 -13.76 5.11
C LEU A 341 3.67 -13.18 4.42
N GLY A 342 2.79 -12.49 5.18
CA GLY A 342 1.55 -11.95 4.63
C GLY A 342 0.51 -11.64 5.69
N PHE A 343 -0.74 -11.62 5.25
CA PHE A 343 -1.93 -11.39 6.09
C PHE A 343 -2.71 -12.69 6.24
N SER A 344 -3.32 -12.91 7.41
CA SER A 344 -4.33 -13.97 7.52
C SER A 344 -5.53 -13.65 6.60
N PRO A 345 -6.30 -14.66 6.13
CA PRO A 345 -7.47 -14.43 5.28
C PRO A 345 -8.46 -13.44 5.90
N GLU A 346 -8.68 -13.54 7.20
CA GLU A 346 -9.59 -12.66 7.95
C GLU A 346 -9.04 -11.22 8.03
N ALA A 347 -7.73 -11.05 8.24
CA ALA A 347 -7.09 -9.73 8.23
C ALA A 347 -7.18 -9.08 6.85
N ALA A 348 -6.94 -9.84 5.78
CA ALA A 348 -7.07 -9.37 4.41
C ALA A 348 -8.52 -8.91 4.10
N GLN A 349 -9.54 -9.66 4.54
CA GLN A 349 -10.94 -9.28 4.39
C GLN A 349 -11.26 -7.96 5.12
N LYS A 350 -10.76 -7.77 6.36
CA LYS A 350 -10.94 -6.53 7.10
C LYS A 350 -10.27 -5.34 6.41
N LEU A 351 -9.06 -5.52 5.85
CA LEU A 351 -8.38 -4.48 5.08
C LEU A 351 -9.16 -4.06 3.84
N ILE A 352 -9.75 -5.01 3.10
CA ILE A 352 -10.58 -4.73 1.91
C ILE A 352 -11.87 -4.02 2.30
N ALA A 353 -12.50 -4.44 3.39
CA ALA A 353 -13.81 -3.94 3.80
C ALA A 353 -13.76 -2.50 4.34
N TYR A 354 -12.65 -2.06 4.92
CA TYR A 354 -12.51 -0.75 5.53
C TYR A 354 -12.48 0.37 4.50
N ALA A 355 -13.13 1.50 4.82
CA ALA A 355 -13.31 2.61 3.87
C ALA A 355 -12.08 3.51 3.65
N TRP A 356 -11.06 3.40 4.51
CA TRP A 356 -9.80 4.16 4.42
C TRP A 356 -9.99 5.68 4.27
N PRO A 357 -10.61 6.37 5.23
CA PRO A 357 -10.82 7.83 5.14
C PRO A 357 -9.50 8.62 5.02
N GLY A 358 -8.40 8.12 5.58
CA GLY A 358 -7.05 8.67 5.40
C GLY A 358 -6.27 8.05 4.23
N ASN A 359 -6.96 7.31 3.35
CA ASN A 359 -6.43 6.73 2.11
C ASN A 359 -5.12 5.94 2.31
N VAL A 360 -4.15 6.10 1.41
CA VAL A 360 -2.89 5.33 1.38
C VAL A 360 -2.04 5.63 2.61
N ARG A 361 -2.04 6.87 3.11
CA ARG A 361 -1.29 7.25 4.33
C ARG A 361 -1.81 6.51 5.57
N GLU A 362 -3.11 6.37 5.69
CA GLU A 362 -3.73 5.62 6.79
C GLU A 362 -3.44 4.12 6.68
N LEU A 363 -3.51 3.56 5.46
CA LEU A 363 -3.16 2.17 5.22
C LEU A 363 -1.69 1.90 5.58
N GLU A 364 -0.76 2.73 5.15
CA GLU A 364 0.67 2.60 5.48
C GLU A 364 0.90 2.58 7.00
N ASN A 365 0.32 3.55 7.73
CA ASN A 365 0.40 3.61 9.19
C ASN A 365 -0.23 2.39 9.86
N CYS A 366 -1.34 1.87 9.31
CA CYS A 366 -1.98 0.65 9.79
C CYS A 366 -1.04 -0.56 9.67
N ILE A 367 -0.40 -0.73 8.51
CA ILE A 367 0.54 -1.83 8.29
C ILE A 367 1.80 -1.67 9.15
N GLU A 368 2.34 -0.47 9.29
CA GLU A 368 3.50 -0.21 10.16
C GLU A 368 3.21 -0.62 11.60
N ARG A 369 2.04 -0.24 12.13
CA ARG A 369 1.59 -0.67 13.45
C ARG A 369 1.42 -2.18 13.54
N ALA A 370 0.79 -2.81 12.53
CA ALA A 370 0.57 -4.24 12.53
C ALA A 370 1.89 -5.02 12.52
N VAL A 371 2.87 -4.62 11.72
CA VAL A 371 4.23 -5.20 11.73
C VAL A 371 4.91 -5.02 13.08
N ALA A 372 4.77 -3.85 13.73
CA ALA A 372 5.36 -3.61 15.03
C ALA A 372 4.81 -4.58 16.10
N LEU A 373 3.49 -4.83 16.08
CA LEU A 373 2.77 -5.65 17.07
C LEU A 373 2.75 -7.15 16.73
N ALA A 374 2.99 -7.54 15.49
CA ALA A 374 2.94 -8.93 15.05
C ALA A 374 3.90 -9.82 15.86
N SER A 375 3.34 -10.88 16.43
CA SER A 375 4.05 -11.91 17.21
C SER A 375 4.32 -13.18 16.40
N PHE A 376 3.69 -13.33 15.24
CA PHE A 376 3.76 -14.47 14.33
C PHE A 376 4.26 -14.06 12.96
N ASP A 377 4.45 -15.03 12.09
CA ASP A 377 4.88 -14.83 10.69
C ASP A 377 3.78 -14.34 9.74
N GLN A 378 2.57 -14.09 10.25
CA GLN A 378 1.44 -13.50 9.52
C GLN A 378 0.76 -12.43 10.38
N ILE A 379 0.30 -11.35 9.71
CA ILE A 379 -0.53 -10.33 10.36
C ILE A 379 -1.94 -10.91 10.60
N ALA A 380 -2.30 -11.04 11.86
CA ALA A 380 -3.64 -11.47 12.29
C ALA A 380 -4.59 -10.25 12.47
N VAL A 381 -5.88 -10.52 12.60
CA VAL A 381 -6.88 -9.45 12.87
C VAL A 381 -6.56 -8.71 14.18
N SER A 382 -6.02 -9.40 15.19
CA SER A 382 -5.61 -8.81 16.49
C SER A 382 -4.54 -7.71 16.35
N ASP A 383 -3.69 -7.78 15.32
CA ASP A 383 -2.60 -6.85 15.09
C ASP A 383 -3.05 -5.56 14.42
N LEU A 384 -4.24 -5.58 13.79
CA LEU A 384 -4.84 -4.42 13.14
C LEU A 384 -5.39 -3.42 14.18
N PRO A 385 -5.43 -2.12 13.87
CA PRO A 385 -6.07 -1.11 14.72
C PRO A 385 -7.55 -1.43 14.99
N GLU A 386 -8.03 -1.08 16.16
CA GLU A 386 -9.41 -1.38 16.58
C GLU A 386 -10.46 -0.88 15.58
N LYS A 387 -10.28 0.32 15.03
CA LYS A 387 -11.18 0.90 14.00
C LYS A 387 -11.28 0.05 12.72
N VAL A 388 -10.23 -0.71 12.36
CA VAL A 388 -10.24 -1.62 11.21
C VAL A 388 -10.82 -2.97 11.63
N ARG A 389 -10.49 -3.46 12.83
CA ARG A 389 -11.01 -4.72 13.38
C ARG A 389 -12.53 -4.69 13.56
N SER A 390 -13.02 -3.62 14.21
CA SER A 390 -14.44 -3.44 14.53
C SER A 390 -15.27 -2.94 13.36
N PHE A 391 -14.63 -2.58 12.24
CA PHE A 391 -15.37 -2.13 11.07
C PHE A 391 -16.19 -3.28 10.49
N GLU A 392 -17.48 -3.10 10.51
CA GLU A 392 -18.45 -3.91 9.79
C GLU A 392 -18.89 -3.10 8.57
N ALA A 393 -18.58 -3.61 7.38
CA ALA A 393 -19.12 -3.01 6.17
C ALA A 393 -20.66 -3.11 6.26
N ARG A 394 -21.33 -2.00 6.52
CA ARG A 394 -22.79 -1.90 6.38
C ARG A 394 -23.16 -2.01 4.91
N GLN A 395 -22.81 -3.14 4.29
CA GLN A 395 -23.31 -3.46 2.96
C GLN A 395 -24.80 -3.79 3.10
N ILE A 396 -25.60 -3.09 2.31
CA ILE A 396 -26.91 -3.62 1.95
C ILE A 396 -26.61 -4.78 1.00
N VAL A 397 -26.42 -5.97 1.55
CA VAL A 397 -26.17 -7.18 0.77
C VAL A 397 -27.49 -7.55 0.11
N LEU A 398 -27.66 -7.12 -1.13
CA LEU A 398 -28.75 -7.58 -2.00
C LEU A 398 -28.43 -8.94 -2.67
N SER A 399 -27.25 -9.49 -2.43
CA SER A 399 -26.76 -10.70 -3.05
C SER A 399 -26.09 -11.61 -2.00
N SER A 400 -26.86 -12.26 -1.18
CA SER A 400 -26.45 -13.51 -0.55
C SER A 400 -27.38 -14.61 -1.09
N ASP A 401 -26.78 -15.71 -1.54
CA ASP A 401 -27.51 -16.91 -1.96
C ASP A 401 -28.09 -17.69 -0.77
N ASP A 402 -27.86 -17.20 0.47
CA ASP A 402 -28.35 -17.82 1.70
C ASP A 402 -29.63 -17.10 2.18
N PRO A 403 -30.80 -17.78 2.10
CA PRO A 403 -32.09 -17.22 2.52
C PRO A 403 -32.13 -16.77 4.00
N SER A 404 -31.28 -17.30 4.87
CA SER A 404 -31.23 -16.98 6.30
C SER A 404 -30.67 -15.57 6.57
N THR A 405 -30.00 -14.95 5.58
CA THR A 405 -29.41 -13.63 5.67
C THR A 405 -30.28 -12.52 5.08
N PHE A 406 -31.44 -12.85 4.49
CA PHE A 406 -32.34 -11.86 3.93
C PHE A 406 -32.96 -10.98 5.03
N VAL A 407 -32.82 -9.67 4.87
CA VAL A 407 -33.49 -8.69 5.71
C VAL A 407 -34.89 -8.38 5.21
N THR A 408 -35.78 -7.94 6.07
CA THR A 408 -37.13 -7.51 5.64
C THR A 408 -37.06 -6.29 4.74
N LEU A 409 -38.06 -6.10 3.88
CA LEU A 409 -38.14 -4.93 3.02
C LEU A 409 -38.09 -3.62 3.83
N GLU A 410 -38.77 -3.58 4.98
CA GLU A 410 -38.82 -2.43 5.88
C GLU A 410 -37.41 -2.10 6.44
N GLU A 411 -36.63 -3.10 6.80
CA GLU A 411 -35.25 -2.92 7.28
C GLU A 411 -34.33 -2.45 6.13
N LEU A 412 -34.56 -2.95 4.91
CA LEU A 412 -33.84 -2.50 3.71
C LEU A 412 -34.13 -1.04 3.38
N GLU A 413 -35.43 -0.66 3.39
CA GLU A 413 -35.89 0.74 3.18
C GLU A 413 -35.26 1.66 4.23
N ARG A 414 -35.31 1.28 5.50
CA ARG A 414 -34.74 2.05 6.60
C ARG A 414 -33.26 2.31 6.40
N ARG A 415 -32.47 1.26 6.11
CA ARG A 415 -31.02 1.36 5.86
C ARG A 415 -30.70 2.22 4.65
N TYR A 416 -31.47 2.09 3.58
CA TYR A 416 -31.25 2.86 2.37
C TYR A 416 -31.57 4.35 2.56
N VAL A 417 -32.68 4.66 3.22
CA VAL A 417 -33.07 6.04 3.56
C VAL A 417 -32.02 6.71 4.47
N ALA A 418 -31.58 6.01 5.51
CA ALA A 418 -30.54 6.53 6.40
C ALA A 418 -29.25 6.86 5.63
N ARG A 419 -28.81 5.98 4.73
CA ARG A 419 -27.62 6.17 3.91
C ARG A 419 -27.72 7.36 2.95
N VAL A 420 -28.91 7.56 2.34
CA VAL A 420 -29.15 8.71 1.47
C VAL A 420 -29.13 10.01 2.28
N LEU A 421 -29.71 10.01 3.48
CA LEU A 421 -29.69 11.17 4.38
C LEU A 421 -28.29 11.54 4.85
N GLU A 422 -27.46 10.55 5.19
CA GLU A 422 -26.04 10.75 5.50
C GLU A 422 -25.30 11.37 4.31
N GLY A 423 -25.51 10.83 3.10
CA GLY A 423 -24.85 11.30 1.88
C GLY A 423 -25.20 12.72 1.45
N VAL A 424 -26.35 13.23 1.91
CA VAL A 424 -26.79 14.61 1.66
C VAL A 424 -26.72 15.50 2.91
N ASN A 425 -25.94 15.11 3.93
CA ASN A 425 -25.76 15.84 5.18
C ASN A 425 -27.08 16.23 5.86
N GLY A 426 -28.07 15.32 5.86
CA GLY A 426 -29.37 15.53 6.47
C GLY A 426 -30.34 16.37 5.64
N ASN A 427 -30.00 16.81 4.44
CA ASN A 427 -30.88 17.61 3.58
C ASN A 427 -32.04 16.77 3.03
N LYS A 428 -33.20 16.85 3.69
CA LYS A 428 -34.39 16.06 3.37
C LYS A 428 -34.98 16.36 1.98
N ALA A 429 -34.73 17.57 1.46
CA ALA A 429 -35.17 17.94 0.12
C ALA A 429 -34.31 17.30 -0.97
N ALA A 430 -33.02 17.20 -0.75
CA ALA A 430 -32.13 16.48 -1.63
C ALA A 430 -32.34 14.95 -1.50
N ALA A 431 -32.50 14.44 -0.27
CA ALA A 431 -32.82 13.05 -0.02
C ALA A 431 -34.07 12.56 -0.71
N SER A 432 -35.18 13.32 -0.63
CA SER A 432 -36.43 12.92 -1.28
C SER A 432 -36.31 12.85 -2.80
N ARG A 433 -35.52 13.72 -3.43
CA ARG A 433 -35.22 13.65 -4.87
C ARG A 433 -34.42 12.41 -5.26
N ILE A 434 -33.41 12.08 -4.49
CA ILE A 434 -32.57 10.89 -4.74
C ILE A 434 -33.39 9.60 -4.54
N LEU A 435 -34.23 9.57 -3.50
CA LEU A 435 -35.09 8.42 -3.19
C LEU A 435 -36.28 8.27 -4.14
N GLY A 436 -36.61 9.30 -4.95
CA GLY A 436 -37.75 9.30 -5.85
C GLY A 436 -39.10 9.31 -5.11
N ILE A 437 -39.15 9.85 -3.88
CA ILE A 437 -40.35 9.89 -3.05
C ILE A 437 -40.70 11.35 -2.65
N GLU A 438 -41.95 11.59 -2.33
CA GLU A 438 -42.36 12.90 -1.82
C GLU A 438 -41.78 13.17 -0.42
N ARG A 439 -41.47 14.44 -0.13
CA ARG A 439 -40.98 14.86 1.20
C ARG A 439 -41.90 14.39 2.33
N LYS A 440 -43.20 14.45 2.15
CA LYS A 440 -44.20 14.02 3.14
C LYS A 440 -44.08 12.51 3.45
N THR A 441 -43.78 11.71 2.43
CA THR A 441 -43.52 10.27 2.57
C THR A 441 -42.26 10.00 3.35
N LEU A 442 -41.17 10.72 3.04
CA LEU A 442 -39.88 10.61 3.79
C LEU A 442 -40.09 10.97 5.28
N TYR A 443 -40.80 12.04 5.60
CA TYR A 443 -41.10 12.41 6.99
C TYR A 443 -41.88 11.32 7.72
N ARG A 444 -42.92 10.73 7.10
CA ARG A 444 -43.69 9.62 7.69
C ARG A 444 -42.84 8.38 7.96
N MET A 445 -41.91 8.08 7.07
CA MET A 445 -40.99 6.95 7.25
C MET A 445 -40.08 7.19 8.44
N LEU A 446 -39.47 8.36 8.57
CA LEU A 446 -38.59 8.73 9.68
C LEU A 446 -39.34 8.73 11.03
N GLU A 447 -40.57 9.24 11.09
CA GLU A 447 -41.41 9.19 12.30
C GLU A 447 -41.72 7.76 12.69
N ARG A 448 -42.08 6.89 11.72
CA ARG A 448 -42.37 5.46 12.00
C ARG A 448 -41.18 4.74 12.61
N TRP A 449 -39.96 5.07 12.20
CA TRP A 449 -38.73 4.43 12.68
C TRP A 449 -38.15 5.09 13.93
N GLY A 450 -38.80 6.12 14.49
CA GLY A 450 -38.40 6.77 15.75
C GLY A 450 -37.16 7.66 15.64
N GLU A 451 -36.74 8.00 14.43
CA GLU A 451 -35.66 8.95 14.20
C GLU A 451 -36.22 10.38 14.30
N ARG A 452 -36.19 10.97 15.52
CA ARG A 452 -36.55 12.37 15.72
C ARG A 452 -35.68 13.27 14.88
N PRO A 453 -36.27 14.20 14.08
CA PRO A 453 -35.48 15.20 13.39
C PRO A 453 -34.76 16.09 14.40
N PRO A 454 -33.46 16.42 14.16
CA PRO A 454 -32.87 17.53 14.90
C PRO A 454 -33.75 18.77 14.63
N SER A 455 -34.22 19.41 15.71
CA SER A 455 -35.00 20.65 15.67
C SER A 455 -34.28 21.67 14.80
N GLU A 456 -34.99 22.23 13.83
CA GLU A 456 -34.59 23.42 13.09
C GLU A 456 -34.13 24.47 14.11
N VAL A 457 -32.84 24.78 14.12
CA VAL A 457 -32.35 25.99 14.75
C VAL A 457 -32.71 27.12 13.80
N THR A 458 -33.64 27.96 14.26
CA THR A 458 -34.08 29.22 13.68
C THR A 458 -32.90 30.16 13.42
#